data_326748f4874b1ca39f40defb70efe99d
#
_entry.id   326748f4874b1ca39f40defb70efe99d
#
_cell.length_a   1.000
_cell.length_b   1.000
_cell.length_c   1.000
_cell.angle_alpha   90.00
_cell.angle_beta   90.00
_cell.angle_gamma   90.00
#
_symmetry.space_group_name_H-M   'P 1'
#
loop_
_entity.id
_entity.type
_entity.pdbx_description
1 polymer ?
#
loop_
_entity_poly.entity_id
_entity_poly.type
_entity_poly.pdbx_seq_one_letter_code
_entity_poly.pdbx_strand_id
1 'polypeptide(L)'
;MLRPRIHHAVAAATVFTIAACGGQKDHNTGQQQPVASAAPTPAAVPTPETTTAPTIPPNVSYATADSAFRARQYAIATDMFDAYSKRRPKNPWGFYMLGLSAWKSGQLDRADSGFASAIALDSKNVKSFVNLSRVLLDQGRLDDARDRIGQALALDSGNAESWRVLGRVDGKAGRLDDALGAYHTALSIDPQDAWSMNNMGLLLLGAGRYDEALGPLARAVQLDDSVPSFQNNLGLALERTGHITLADQAYQAALAIDSTYDKARVSLTRLQGHSDQPGLDSATVASLGDAFAGEIEGWRASRKVATTDSQPDSVKRP
;
A
#
# COMPACT_ATOMS: atom_id res chain seq x y z
N MET A 1 -48.74 1.96 -32.06
CA MET A 1 -49.58 1.42 -31.01
C MET A 1 -48.74 1.16 -29.77
N LEU A 2 -49.13 1.84 -28.71
CA LEU A 2 -48.76 1.68 -27.27
C LEU A 2 -47.28 1.43 -26.86
N ARG A 3 -46.66 2.47 -26.34
CA ARG A 3 -45.47 2.43 -25.41
C ARG A 3 -45.98 2.28 -23.96
N PRO A 4 -45.36 1.49 -23.10
CA PRO A 4 -45.56 1.57 -21.66
C PRO A 4 -44.59 2.58 -21.01
N ARG A 5 -45.18 3.36 -20.10
CA ARG A 5 -44.52 4.34 -19.24
C ARG A 5 -43.75 3.63 -18.11
N ILE A 6 -42.51 4.04 -17.90
CA ILE A 6 -41.72 3.66 -16.73
C ILE A 6 -41.99 4.68 -15.60
N HIS A 7 -42.50 4.21 -14.47
CA HIS A 7 -42.66 5.01 -13.25
C HIS A 7 -41.37 5.03 -12.44
N HIS A 8 -40.90 6.25 -12.17
CA HIS A 8 -39.84 6.49 -11.19
C HIS A 8 -40.41 6.40 -9.77
N ALA A 9 -39.89 5.48 -8.96
CA ALA A 9 -40.13 5.45 -7.53
C ALA A 9 -39.03 6.26 -6.82
N VAL A 10 -39.43 7.34 -6.16
CA VAL A 10 -38.61 8.14 -5.27
C VAL A 10 -38.66 7.48 -3.89
N ALA A 11 -37.51 7.04 -3.38
CA ALA A 11 -37.39 6.56 -1.99
C ALA A 11 -37.06 7.73 -1.07
N ALA A 12 -37.97 8.04 -0.15
CA ALA A 12 -37.81 9.04 0.88
C ALA A 12 -36.93 8.50 2.03
N ALA A 13 -35.91 9.25 2.40
CA ALA A 13 -35.10 9.01 3.59
C ALA A 13 -35.84 9.54 4.85
N THR A 14 -36.10 8.66 5.80
CA THR A 14 -36.69 9.01 7.09
C THR A 14 -35.60 9.27 8.12
N VAL A 15 -35.51 10.50 8.58
CA VAL A 15 -34.65 10.93 9.68
C VAL A 15 -35.37 10.64 10.99
N PHE A 16 -34.80 9.83 11.87
CA PHE A 16 -35.27 9.65 13.24
C PHE A 16 -34.55 10.63 14.18
N THR A 17 -35.30 11.62 14.69
CA THR A 17 -34.90 12.45 15.83
C THR A 17 -35.43 11.81 17.10
N ILE A 18 -34.57 11.54 18.08
CA ILE A 18 -34.95 11.13 19.43
C ILE A 18 -34.92 12.37 20.32
N ALA A 19 -36.11 12.78 20.80
CA ALA A 19 -36.29 13.83 21.78
C ALA A 19 -36.14 13.26 23.19
N ALA A 20 -35.36 13.94 24.02
CA ALA A 20 -35.28 13.71 25.45
C ALA A 20 -36.44 14.42 26.15
N CYS A 21 -37.18 13.72 27.01
CA CYS A 21 -38.08 14.30 27.96
C CYS A 21 -37.64 14.02 29.40
N GLY A 22 -37.55 15.08 30.15
CA GLY A 22 -37.18 15.10 31.54
C GLY A 22 -38.32 14.66 32.49
N GLY A 23 -37.96 14.45 33.72
CA GLY A 23 -38.88 14.17 34.83
C GLY A 23 -38.17 14.47 36.14
N GLN A 24 -38.47 15.65 36.66
CA GLN A 24 -38.08 16.17 37.97
C GLN A 24 -38.99 15.58 39.05
N LYS A 25 -38.44 15.13 40.18
CA LYS A 25 -39.18 15.06 41.45
C LYS A 25 -38.23 15.33 42.62
N ASP A 26 -38.53 16.44 43.29
CA ASP A 26 -37.99 16.86 44.58
C ASP A 26 -38.41 15.91 45.69
N HIS A 27 -37.55 15.69 46.68
CA HIS A 27 -37.93 15.65 48.11
C HIS A 27 -36.70 15.94 49.00
N ASN A 28 -36.92 16.91 49.82
CA ASN A 28 -36.20 17.55 50.88
C ASN A 28 -35.99 16.61 52.08
N THR A 29 -34.88 16.68 52.78
CA THR A 29 -34.64 17.01 54.21
C THR A 29 -33.34 16.39 54.73
N GLY A 30 -32.60 17.18 55.52
CA GLY A 30 -31.61 16.67 56.46
C GLY A 30 -30.25 17.39 56.44
N GLN A 31 -30.20 18.53 57.14
CA GLN A 31 -28.95 19.22 57.49
C GLN A 31 -28.06 18.33 58.36
N GLN A 32 -26.84 18.11 57.91
CA GLN A 32 -25.67 17.92 58.80
C GLN A 32 -24.45 18.50 58.09
N GLN A 33 -23.83 19.50 58.70
CA GLN A 33 -22.55 20.05 58.28
C GLN A 33 -21.43 19.00 58.46
N PRO A 34 -20.60 18.73 57.46
CA PRO A 34 -19.33 18.06 57.69
C PRO A 34 -18.21 19.10 57.84
N VAL A 35 -17.38 18.84 58.81
CA VAL A 35 -16.11 19.41 59.15
C VAL A 35 -15.20 19.52 57.91
N ALA A 36 -14.60 20.69 57.71
CA ALA A 36 -13.64 20.93 56.63
C ALA A 36 -12.42 20.02 56.83
N SER A 37 -12.33 19.00 55.98
CA SER A 37 -11.11 18.23 55.76
C SER A 37 -10.32 18.93 54.62
N ALA A 38 -9.13 19.39 54.93
CA ALA A 38 -8.23 20.02 53.99
C ALA A 38 -7.98 19.08 52.80
N ALA A 39 -8.34 19.51 51.59
CA ALA A 39 -8.01 18.80 50.38
C ALA A 39 -6.48 18.73 50.16
N PRO A 40 -5.90 17.58 49.79
CA PRO A 40 -4.49 17.54 49.45
C PRO A 40 -4.25 18.39 48.19
N THR A 41 -3.23 19.23 48.25
CA THR A 41 -2.74 20.01 47.13
C THR A 41 -2.48 19.07 45.94
N PRO A 42 -3.04 19.33 44.73
CA PRO A 42 -2.74 18.49 43.57
C PRO A 42 -1.24 18.57 43.30
N ALA A 43 -0.58 17.41 43.26
CA ALA A 43 0.79 17.32 42.82
C ALA A 43 0.90 17.93 41.41
N ALA A 44 1.85 18.81 41.21
CA ALA A 44 2.13 19.43 39.92
C ALA A 44 2.33 18.33 38.88
N VAL A 45 1.42 18.27 37.90
CA VAL A 45 1.60 17.43 36.72
C VAL A 45 2.88 17.90 36.07
N PRO A 46 3.89 17.04 35.85
CA PRO A 46 5.09 17.45 35.14
C PRO A 46 4.67 17.93 33.77
N THR A 47 4.94 19.20 33.49
CA THR A 47 4.82 19.77 32.13
C THR A 47 5.60 18.86 31.19
N PRO A 48 5.02 18.42 30.06
CA PRO A 48 5.76 17.62 29.10
C PRO A 48 7.01 18.42 28.72
N GLU A 49 8.17 17.84 28.95
CA GLU A 49 9.43 18.41 28.49
C GLU A 49 9.27 18.70 27.01
N THR A 50 9.36 19.96 26.64
CA THR A 50 9.38 20.40 25.26
C THR A 50 10.63 19.79 24.66
N THR A 51 10.47 18.65 23.98
CA THR A 51 11.58 18.02 23.24
C THR A 51 12.02 19.04 22.19
N THR A 52 13.05 19.80 22.49
CA THR A 52 13.64 20.74 21.53
C THR A 52 14.01 19.94 20.29
N ALA A 53 13.45 20.32 19.13
CA ALA A 53 13.80 19.71 17.87
C ALA A 53 15.32 19.64 17.75
N PRO A 54 15.90 18.51 17.34
CA PRO A 54 17.34 18.35 17.27
C PRO A 54 17.93 19.43 16.36
N THR A 55 18.84 20.24 16.90
CA THR A 55 19.50 21.29 16.13
C THR A 55 20.40 20.67 15.08
N ILE A 56 20.05 20.83 13.80
CA ILE A 56 20.83 20.29 12.69
C ILE A 56 22.15 21.07 12.58
N PRO A 57 23.32 20.42 12.64
CA PRO A 57 24.59 21.12 12.50
C PRO A 57 24.70 21.80 11.13
N PRO A 58 25.27 23.02 11.05
CA PRO A 58 25.38 23.73 9.77
C PRO A 58 26.26 23.00 8.75
N ASN A 59 27.15 22.12 9.20
CA ASN A 59 28.11 21.38 8.38
C ASN A 59 27.78 19.86 8.31
N VAL A 60 26.51 19.49 8.07
CA VAL A 60 26.12 18.08 7.92
C VAL A 60 26.85 17.45 6.75
N SER A 61 27.54 16.32 7.00
CA SER A 61 28.10 15.48 5.96
C SER A 61 27.04 14.51 5.39
N TYR A 62 27.26 14.01 4.17
CA TYR A 62 26.43 12.93 3.61
C TYR A 62 26.39 11.71 4.56
N ALA A 63 27.56 11.30 5.06
CA ALA A 63 27.67 10.16 5.95
C ALA A 63 26.86 10.31 7.25
N THR A 64 26.83 11.52 7.83
CA THR A 64 26.03 11.79 9.03
C THR A 64 24.54 11.70 8.74
N ALA A 65 24.08 12.25 7.61
CA ALA A 65 22.68 12.16 7.19
C ALA A 65 22.26 10.71 6.85
N ASP A 66 23.13 9.95 6.18
CA ASP A 66 22.92 8.53 5.86
C ASP A 66 22.88 7.66 7.13
N SER A 67 23.71 7.98 8.14
CA SER A 67 23.64 7.31 9.45
C SER A 67 22.28 7.50 10.13
N ALA A 68 21.72 8.72 10.13
CA ALA A 68 20.39 8.98 10.65
C ALA A 68 19.30 8.21 9.86
N PHE A 69 19.43 8.16 8.53
CA PHE A 69 18.52 7.40 7.69
C PHE A 69 18.56 5.89 8.02
N ARG A 70 19.75 5.30 8.13
CA ARG A 70 19.93 3.89 8.52
C ARG A 70 19.40 3.58 9.91
N ALA A 71 19.51 4.55 10.83
CA ALA A 71 18.92 4.49 12.18
C ALA A 71 17.39 4.68 12.18
N ARG A 72 16.75 4.76 11.00
CA ARG A 72 15.31 5.01 10.79
C ARG A 72 14.80 6.33 11.38
N GLN A 73 15.70 7.26 11.69
CA GLN A 73 15.38 8.61 12.14
C GLN A 73 15.03 9.48 10.92
N TYR A 74 13.98 9.11 10.19
CA TYR A 74 13.69 9.65 8.86
C TYR A 74 13.42 11.17 8.85
N ALA A 75 12.74 11.69 9.87
CA ALA A 75 12.50 13.14 9.96
C ALA A 75 13.83 13.91 10.13
N ILE A 76 14.73 13.44 11.00
CA ILE A 76 16.06 14.02 11.22
C ILE A 76 16.90 13.88 9.95
N ALA A 77 16.89 12.71 9.31
CA ALA A 77 17.58 12.47 8.04
C ALA A 77 17.10 13.43 6.95
N THR A 78 15.78 13.71 6.88
CA THR A 78 15.20 14.67 5.95
C THR A 78 15.80 16.06 6.11
N ASP A 79 15.85 16.57 7.34
CA ASP A 79 16.41 17.89 7.62
C ASP A 79 17.93 17.93 7.36
N MET A 80 18.63 16.83 7.67
CA MET A 80 20.05 16.71 7.38
C MET A 80 20.36 16.67 5.89
N PHE A 81 19.59 15.92 5.09
CA PHE A 81 19.76 15.88 3.64
C PHE A 81 19.34 17.19 2.98
N ASP A 82 18.35 17.92 3.51
CA ASP A 82 18.00 19.26 3.06
C ASP A 82 19.18 20.24 3.27
N ALA A 83 19.75 20.26 4.48
CA ALA A 83 20.93 21.07 4.78
C ALA A 83 22.15 20.68 3.92
N TYR A 84 22.35 19.39 3.68
CA TYR A 84 23.41 18.88 2.79
C TYR A 84 23.20 19.34 1.36
N SER A 85 21.98 19.18 0.80
CA SER A 85 21.65 19.50 -0.60
C SER A 85 21.75 21.01 -0.89
N LYS A 86 21.36 21.87 0.07
CA LYS A 86 21.56 23.32 -0.02
C LYS A 86 23.03 23.71 -0.20
N ARG A 87 23.96 22.98 0.43
CA ARG A 87 25.42 23.20 0.28
C ARG A 87 26.03 22.51 -0.92
N ARG A 88 25.38 21.50 -1.45
CA ARG A 88 25.81 20.70 -2.60
C ARG A 88 24.73 20.66 -3.68
N PRO A 89 24.32 21.83 -4.22
CA PRO A 89 23.15 21.95 -5.08
C PRO A 89 23.28 21.24 -6.44
N LYS A 90 24.48 20.77 -6.79
CA LYS A 90 24.73 20.01 -8.02
C LYS A 90 24.81 18.48 -7.80
N ASN A 91 24.55 18.01 -6.57
CA ASN A 91 24.61 16.59 -6.26
C ASN A 91 23.20 15.97 -6.30
N PRO A 92 22.83 15.21 -7.37
CA PRO A 92 21.50 14.60 -7.48
C PRO A 92 21.23 13.60 -6.36
N TRP A 93 22.26 12.93 -5.85
CA TRP A 93 22.15 11.92 -4.81
C TRP A 93 21.70 12.50 -3.45
N GLY A 94 22.12 13.73 -3.14
CA GLY A 94 21.65 14.43 -1.94
C GLY A 94 20.14 14.69 -1.99
N PHE A 95 19.64 15.16 -3.12
CA PHE A 95 18.20 15.38 -3.34
C PHE A 95 17.40 14.08 -3.41
N TYR A 96 17.95 13.02 -4.00
CA TYR A 96 17.33 11.70 -3.96
C TYR A 96 17.13 11.21 -2.53
N MET A 97 18.17 11.31 -1.68
CA MET A 97 18.08 10.90 -0.28
C MET A 97 17.20 11.82 0.56
N LEU A 98 17.12 13.12 0.24
CA LEU A 98 16.12 14.04 0.81
C LEU A 98 14.71 13.52 0.49
N GLY A 99 14.43 13.24 -0.78
CA GLY A 99 13.14 12.71 -1.21
C GLY A 99 12.78 11.39 -0.51
N LEU A 100 13.74 10.48 -0.42
CA LEU A 100 13.54 9.16 0.19
C LEU A 100 13.29 9.26 1.70
N SER A 101 14.06 10.10 2.41
CA SER A 101 13.89 10.33 3.85
C SER A 101 12.56 11.00 4.16
N ALA A 102 12.19 12.02 3.37
CA ALA A 102 10.95 12.74 3.49
C ALA A 102 9.75 11.81 3.25
N TRP A 103 9.80 10.96 2.23
CA TRP A 103 8.75 9.97 1.98
C TRP A 103 8.60 8.99 3.14
N LYS A 104 9.72 8.44 3.65
CA LYS A 104 9.71 7.53 4.81
C LYS A 104 9.20 8.17 6.10
N SER A 105 9.30 9.49 6.24
CA SER A 105 8.76 10.25 7.37
C SER A 105 7.35 10.82 7.15
N GLY A 106 6.71 10.50 5.99
CA GLY A 106 5.37 10.98 5.65
C GLY A 106 5.30 12.43 5.15
N GLN A 107 6.46 13.09 4.92
CA GLN A 107 6.53 14.47 4.44
C GLN A 107 6.45 14.51 2.91
N LEU A 108 5.25 14.23 2.36
CA LEU A 108 5.07 13.96 0.92
C LEU A 108 5.48 15.14 0.03
N ASP A 109 5.23 16.40 0.43
CA ASP A 109 5.59 17.57 -0.38
C ASP A 109 7.11 17.78 -0.46
N ARG A 110 7.82 17.49 0.64
CA ARG A 110 9.29 17.52 0.63
C ARG A 110 9.87 16.35 -0.17
N ALA A 111 9.20 15.20 -0.16
CA ALA A 111 9.58 14.04 -0.96
C ALA A 111 9.44 14.34 -2.46
N ASP A 112 8.30 14.91 -2.88
CA ASP A 112 8.05 15.37 -4.26
C ASP A 112 9.16 16.32 -4.71
N SER A 113 9.39 17.41 -3.95
CA SER A 113 10.43 18.41 -4.25
C SER A 113 11.84 17.79 -4.33
N GLY A 114 12.16 16.87 -3.43
CA GLY A 114 13.46 16.19 -3.38
C GLY A 114 13.69 15.32 -4.63
N PHE A 115 12.74 14.44 -4.99
CA PHE A 115 12.87 13.61 -6.18
C PHE A 115 12.81 14.43 -7.48
N ALA A 116 11.96 15.47 -7.54
CA ALA A 116 11.92 16.36 -8.71
C ALA A 116 13.28 17.07 -8.92
N SER A 117 13.92 17.53 -7.85
CA SER A 117 15.26 18.13 -7.91
C SER A 117 16.33 17.11 -8.34
N ALA A 118 16.24 15.87 -7.84
CA ALA A 118 17.15 14.80 -8.26
C ALA A 118 17.03 14.52 -9.76
N ILE A 119 15.80 14.46 -10.29
CA ILE A 119 15.50 14.26 -11.72
C ILE A 119 16.02 15.43 -12.57
N ALA A 120 15.86 16.66 -12.11
CA ALA A 120 16.35 17.85 -12.82
C ALA A 120 17.88 17.84 -12.98
N LEU A 121 18.61 17.22 -12.03
CA LEU A 121 20.08 17.10 -12.06
C LEU A 121 20.54 15.84 -12.78
N ASP A 122 19.76 14.76 -12.73
CA ASP A 122 20.04 13.48 -13.42
C ASP A 122 18.74 12.93 -13.99
N SER A 123 18.43 13.34 -15.22
CA SER A 123 17.24 12.94 -15.95
C SER A 123 17.25 11.47 -16.45
N LYS A 124 18.33 10.73 -16.21
CA LYS A 124 18.45 9.29 -16.55
C LYS A 124 18.27 8.37 -15.35
N ASN A 125 18.07 8.92 -14.16
CA ASN A 125 17.92 8.14 -12.94
C ASN A 125 16.51 7.55 -12.82
N VAL A 126 16.32 6.33 -13.31
CA VAL A 126 15.05 5.59 -13.26
C VAL A 126 14.48 5.53 -11.83
N LYS A 127 15.32 5.30 -10.81
CA LYS A 127 14.88 5.20 -9.41
C LYS A 127 14.22 6.48 -8.91
N SER A 128 14.68 7.65 -9.35
CA SER A 128 14.07 8.93 -8.97
C SER A 128 12.67 9.07 -9.53
N PHE A 129 12.45 8.69 -10.80
CA PHE A 129 11.12 8.69 -11.41
C PHE A 129 10.17 7.69 -10.75
N VAL A 130 10.63 6.47 -10.46
CA VAL A 130 9.84 5.44 -9.78
C VAL A 130 9.40 5.91 -8.39
N ASN A 131 10.32 6.49 -7.61
CA ASN A 131 9.99 6.96 -6.27
C ASN A 131 9.12 8.23 -6.29
N LEU A 132 9.34 9.14 -7.24
CA LEU A 132 8.43 10.29 -7.43
C LEU A 132 7.02 9.81 -7.78
N SER A 133 6.89 8.83 -8.67
CA SER A 133 5.58 8.24 -9.00
C SER A 133 4.88 7.65 -7.76
N ARG A 134 5.62 7.00 -6.86
CA ARG A 134 5.07 6.49 -5.60
C ARG A 134 4.59 7.61 -4.67
N VAL A 135 5.37 8.68 -4.53
CA VAL A 135 4.97 9.85 -3.74
C VAL A 135 3.70 10.48 -4.30
N LEU A 136 3.64 10.67 -5.62
CA LEU A 136 2.46 11.22 -6.30
C LEU A 136 1.22 10.31 -6.15
N LEU A 137 1.42 8.99 -6.20
CA LEU A 137 0.36 8.01 -5.91
C LEU A 137 -0.14 8.14 -4.47
N ASP A 138 0.76 8.31 -3.49
CA ASP A 138 0.39 8.48 -2.08
C ASP A 138 -0.30 9.84 -1.84
N GLN A 139 0.00 10.87 -2.64
CA GLN A 139 -0.71 12.16 -2.67
C GLN A 139 -2.06 12.08 -3.41
N GLY A 140 -2.39 10.97 -4.08
CA GLY A 140 -3.59 10.84 -4.92
C GLY A 140 -3.51 11.54 -6.29
N ARG A 141 -2.35 12.03 -6.68
CA ARG A 141 -2.06 12.68 -7.98
C ARG A 141 -1.79 11.62 -9.05
N LEU A 142 -2.85 10.92 -9.45
CA LEU A 142 -2.73 9.69 -10.23
C LEU A 142 -2.20 9.91 -11.65
N ASP A 143 -2.61 10.99 -12.33
CA ASP A 143 -2.16 11.28 -13.69
C ASP A 143 -0.70 11.71 -13.69
N ASP A 144 -0.28 12.57 -12.75
CA ASP A 144 1.13 12.93 -12.58
C ASP A 144 1.98 11.69 -12.26
N ALA A 145 1.49 10.78 -11.40
CA ALA A 145 2.16 9.53 -11.08
C ALA A 145 2.35 8.65 -12.33
N ARG A 146 1.31 8.56 -13.17
CA ARG A 146 1.36 7.81 -14.43
C ARG A 146 2.37 8.39 -15.42
N ASP A 147 2.42 9.72 -15.54
CA ASP A 147 3.40 10.39 -16.38
C ASP A 147 4.83 10.13 -15.94
N ARG A 148 5.10 10.20 -14.64
CA ARG A 148 6.44 9.94 -14.10
C ARG A 148 6.87 8.48 -14.26
N ILE A 149 5.98 7.51 -14.03
CA ILE A 149 6.33 6.12 -14.23
C ILE A 149 6.47 5.78 -15.73
N GLY A 150 5.71 6.44 -16.60
CA GLY A 150 5.90 6.35 -18.05
C GLY A 150 7.30 6.82 -18.50
N GLN A 151 7.81 7.90 -17.88
CA GLN A 151 9.18 8.38 -18.13
C GLN A 151 10.22 7.36 -17.63
N ALA A 152 10.02 6.72 -16.46
CA ALA A 152 10.88 5.64 -15.98
C ALA A 152 10.94 4.46 -16.97
N LEU A 153 9.78 4.05 -17.49
CA LEU A 153 9.66 2.96 -18.45
C LEU A 153 10.24 3.30 -19.83
N ALA A 154 10.21 4.56 -20.25
CA ALA A 154 10.87 5.03 -21.47
C ALA A 154 12.40 4.96 -21.34
N LEU A 155 12.95 5.12 -20.13
CA LEU A 155 14.39 4.97 -19.85
C LEU A 155 14.79 3.50 -19.73
N ASP A 156 13.96 2.68 -19.09
CA ASP A 156 14.22 1.25 -18.87
C ASP A 156 12.91 0.46 -18.85
N SER A 157 12.51 -0.05 -20.01
CA SER A 157 11.31 -0.91 -20.16
C SER A 157 11.50 -2.33 -19.60
N GLY A 158 12.74 -2.70 -19.22
CA GLY A 158 13.06 -3.97 -18.57
C GLY A 158 12.93 -3.93 -17.03
N ASN A 159 12.62 -2.80 -16.45
CA ASN A 159 12.52 -2.63 -15.01
C ASN A 159 11.16 -3.13 -14.47
N ALA A 160 11.12 -4.32 -13.87
CA ALA A 160 9.91 -4.92 -13.32
C ALA A 160 9.24 -4.03 -12.25
N GLU A 161 10.05 -3.35 -11.41
CA GLU A 161 9.55 -2.45 -10.38
C GLU A 161 8.75 -1.27 -10.97
N SER A 162 9.19 -0.73 -12.10
CA SER A 162 8.46 0.34 -12.81
C SER A 162 7.08 -0.15 -13.30
N TRP A 163 7.02 -1.36 -13.87
CA TRP A 163 5.76 -1.97 -14.27
C TRP A 163 4.84 -2.24 -13.08
N ARG A 164 5.37 -2.71 -11.94
CA ARG A 164 4.61 -2.87 -10.72
C ARG A 164 4.02 -1.55 -10.22
N VAL A 165 4.80 -0.47 -10.26
CA VAL A 165 4.30 0.86 -9.85
C VAL A 165 3.24 1.36 -10.81
N LEU A 166 3.39 1.16 -12.14
CA LEU A 166 2.35 1.49 -13.12
C LEU A 166 1.06 0.73 -12.81
N GLY A 167 1.12 -0.58 -12.55
CA GLY A 167 -0.05 -1.37 -12.17
C GLY A 167 -0.76 -0.84 -10.92
N ARG A 168 -0.01 -0.38 -9.91
CA ARG A 168 -0.60 0.27 -8.72
C ARG A 168 -1.29 1.61 -9.06
N VAL A 169 -0.67 2.42 -9.90
CA VAL A 169 -1.23 3.71 -10.34
C VAL A 169 -2.52 3.50 -11.13
N ASP A 170 -2.50 2.61 -12.11
CA ASP A 170 -3.65 2.31 -12.96
C ASP A 170 -4.79 1.65 -12.15
N GLY A 171 -4.44 0.73 -11.24
CA GLY A 171 -5.42 0.11 -10.34
C GLY A 171 -6.09 1.12 -9.42
N LYS A 172 -5.33 2.09 -8.86
CA LYS A 172 -5.89 3.16 -8.04
C LYS A 172 -6.76 4.13 -8.84
N ALA A 173 -6.47 4.29 -10.12
CA ALA A 173 -7.25 5.09 -11.07
C ALA A 173 -8.48 4.36 -11.65
N GLY A 174 -8.71 3.09 -11.25
CA GLY A 174 -9.83 2.28 -11.74
C GLY A 174 -9.62 1.69 -13.14
N ARG A 175 -8.43 1.78 -13.71
CA ARG A 175 -8.07 1.22 -15.01
C ARG A 175 -7.65 -0.24 -14.85
N LEU A 176 -8.64 -1.12 -14.64
CA LEU A 176 -8.42 -2.51 -14.25
C LEU A 176 -7.54 -3.28 -15.25
N ASP A 177 -7.88 -3.22 -16.53
CA ASP A 177 -7.19 -3.99 -17.57
C ASP A 177 -5.75 -3.48 -17.80
N ASP A 178 -5.54 -2.17 -17.77
CA ASP A 178 -4.20 -1.55 -17.84
C ASP A 178 -3.34 -2.02 -16.65
N ALA A 179 -3.91 -2.03 -15.45
CA ALA A 179 -3.22 -2.46 -14.24
C ALA A 179 -2.84 -3.94 -14.29
N LEU A 180 -3.74 -4.82 -14.72
CA LEU A 180 -3.46 -6.25 -14.92
C LEU A 180 -2.36 -6.44 -15.96
N GLY A 181 -2.42 -5.74 -17.10
CA GLY A 181 -1.38 -5.78 -18.13
C GLY A 181 -0.01 -5.33 -17.63
N ALA A 182 0.03 -4.31 -16.77
CA ALA A 182 1.26 -3.86 -16.13
C ALA A 182 1.83 -4.90 -15.15
N TYR A 183 0.98 -5.56 -14.33
CA TYR A 183 1.44 -6.65 -13.45
C TYR A 183 1.89 -7.89 -14.24
N HIS A 184 1.19 -8.29 -15.31
CA HIS A 184 1.63 -9.37 -16.19
C HIS A 184 3.03 -9.07 -16.76
N THR A 185 3.26 -7.82 -17.18
CA THR A 185 4.56 -7.41 -17.70
C THR A 185 5.63 -7.44 -16.62
N ALA A 186 5.34 -6.94 -15.40
CA ALA A 186 6.26 -7.02 -14.27
C ALA A 186 6.65 -8.48 -13.98
N LEU A 187 5.68 -9.39 -13.91
CA LEU A 187 5.90 -10.82 -13.61
C LEU A 187 6.59 -11.57 -14.76
N SER A 188 6.37 -11.16 -16.01
CA SER A 188 7.13 -11.73 -17.13
C SER A 188 8.61 -11.31 -17.13
N ILE A 189 8.95 -10.18 -16.49
CA ILE A 189 10.36 -9.75 -16.29
C ILE A 189 10.93 -10.42 -15.03
N ASP A 190 10.25 -10.29 -13.91
CA ASP A 190 10.61 -10.88 -12.62
C ASP A 190 9.51 -11.82 -12.12
N PRO A 191 9.61 -13.14 -12.39
CA PRO A 191 8.61 -14.13 -11.99
C PRO A 191 8.60 -14.44 -10.50
N GLN A 192 9.48 -13.82 -9.71
CA GLN A 192 9.53 -13.97 -8.26
C GLN A 192 9.14 -12.69 -7.51
N ASP A 193 8.58 -11.70 -8.20
CA ASP A 193 8.08 -10.48 -7.56
C ASP A 193 6.76 -10.74 -6.80
N ALA A 194 6.88 -11.24 -5.56
CA ALA A 194 5.75 -11.50 -4.67
C ALA A 194 4.86 -10.26 -4.45
N TRP A 195 5.45 -9.05 -4.49
CA TRP A 195 4.68 -7.82 -4.35
C TRP A 195 3.79 -7.54 -5.56
N SER A 196 4.24 -7.82 -6.78
CA SER A 196 3.40 -7.73 -7.98
C SER A 196 2.24 -8.71 -7.92
N MET A 197 2.50 -9.95 -7.48
CA MET A 197 1.45 -10.97 -7.31
C MET A 197 0.42 -10.56 -6.26
N ASN A 198 0.86 -10.12 -5.09
CA ASN A 198 -0.05 -9.65 -4.05
C ASN A 198 -0.88 -8.44 -4.50
N ASN A 199 -0.27 -7.48 -5.19
CA ASN A 199 -0.98 -6.30 -5.69
C ASN A 199 -1.99 -6.65 -6.79
N MET A 200 -1.65 -7.60 -7.69
CA MET A 200 -2.55 -8.15 -8.68
C MET A 200 -3.75 -8.84 -8.02
N GLY A 201 -3.50 -9.67 -7.01
CA GLY A 201 -4.56 -10.33 -6.24
C GLY A 201 -5.46 -9.33 -5.52
N LEU A 202 -4.91 -8.28 -4.89
CA LEU A 202 -5.69 -7.20 -4.28
C LEU A 202 -6.56 -6.45 -5.30
N LEU A 203 -6.04 -6.20 -6.48
CA LEU A 203 -6.77 -5.57 -7.57
C LEU A 203 -7.98 -6.43 -7.99
N LEU A 204 -7.77 -7.74 -8.15
CA LEU A 204 -8.80 -8.71 -8.50
C LEU A 204 -9.84 -8.84 -7.39
N LEU A 205 -9.43 -8.88 -6.11
CA LEU A 205 -10.34 -8.83 -4.97
C LEU A 205 -11.23 -7.58 -4.99
N GLY A 206 -10.63 -6.42 -5.26
CA GLY A 206 -11.37 -5.16 -5.37
C GLY A 206 -12.37 -5.12 -6.53
N ALA A 207 -12.09 -5.88 -7.61
CA ALA A 207 -12.95 -6.04 -8.76
C ALA A 207 -14.01 -7.15 -8.59
N GLY A 208 -14.04 -7.87 -7.45
CA GLY A 208 -14.95 -8.99 -7.22
C GLY A 208 -14.56 -10.29 -7.96
N ARG A 209 -13.38 -10.35 -8.58
CA ARG A 209 -12.85 -11.50 -9.33
C ARG A 209 -12.10 -12.43 -8.36
N TYR A 210 -12.84 -13.00 -7.41
CA TYR A 210 -12.26 -13.69 -6.25
C TYR A 210 -11.51 -14.95 -6.62
N ASP A 211 -12.04 -15.77 -7.54
CA ASP A 211 -11.38 -17.01 -7.99
C ASP A 211 -10.05 -16.71 -8.67
N GLU A 212 -9.99 -15.67 -9.49
CA GLU A 212 -8.78 -15.25 -10.18
C GLU A 212 -7.74 -14.63 -9.22
N ALA A 213 -8.17 -14.12 -8.06
CA ALA A 213 -7.26 -13.60 -7.05
C ALA A 213 -6.49 -14.69 -6.29
N LEU A 214 -7.01 -15.92 -6.24
CA LEU A 214 -6.43 -17.03 -5.46
C LEU A 214 -5.00 -17.36 -5.91
N GLY A 215 -4.79 -17.58 -7.21
CA GLY A 215 -3.49 -17.97 -7.77
C GLY A 215 -2.36 -17.00 -7.42
N PRO A 216 -2.49 -15.71 -7.80
CA PRO A 216 -1.44 -14.72 -7.49
C PRO A 216 -1.21 -14.52 -5.99
N LEU A 217 -2.25 -14.55 -5.14
CA LEU A 217 -2.09 -14.43 -3.69
C LEU A 217 -1.44 -15.66 -3.07
N ALA A 218 -1.83 -16.87 -3.50
CA ALA A 218 -1.19 -18.11 -3.06
C ALA A 218 0.31 -18.12 -3.44
N ARG A 219 0.64 -17.69 -4.65
CA ARG A 219 2.04 -17.63 -5.09
C ARG A 219 2.84 -16.58 -4.34
N ALA A 220 2.27 -15.43 -4.03
CA ALA A 220 2.92 -14.42 -3.20
C ALA A 220 3.30 -14.97 -1.82
N VAL A 221 2.39 -15.72 -1.18
CA VAL A 221 2.65 -16.38 0.11
C VAL A 221 3.72 -17.47 0.00
N GLN A 222 3.72 -18.28 -1.09
CA GLN A 222 4.76 -19.28 -1.31
C GLN A 222 6.17 -18.68 -1.44
N LEU A 223 6.27 -17.49 -2.03
CA LEU A 223 7.56 -16.81 -2.23
C LEU A 223 8.03 -16.05 -0.99
N ASP A 224 7.11 -15.52 -0.20
CA ASP A 224 7.41 -14.81 1.05
C ASP A 224 6.25 -14.99 2.04
N ASP A 225 6.36 -15.98 2.90
CA ASP A 225 5.39 -16.31 3.94
C ASP A 225 5.53 -15.45 5.20
N SER A 226 6.55 -14.60 5.26
CA SER A 226 6.86 -13.74 6.42
C SER A 226 6.08 -12.42 6.43
N VAL A 227 5.25 -12.13 5.41
CA VAL A 227 4.50 -10.89 5.26
C VAL A 227 3.06 -11.06 5.73
N PRO A 228 2.64 -10.48 6.88
CA PRO A 228 1.27 -10.67 7.42
C PRO A 228 0.17 -10.27 6.44
N SER A 229 0.41 -9.22 5.64
CA SER A 229 -0.57 -8.75 4.65
C SER A 229 -0.79 -9.74 3.50
N PHE A 230 0.21 -10.53 3.11
CA PHE A 230 0.04 -11.55 2.07
C PHE A 230 -0.87 -12.66 2.56
N GLN A 231 -0.62 -13.16 3.77
CA GLN A 231 -1.46 -14.16 4.42
C GLN A 231 -2.92 -13.66 4.57
N ASN A 232 -3.10 -12.43 5.06
CA ASN A 232 -4.42 -11.85 5.22
C ASN A 232 -5.17 -11.68 3.88
N ASN A 233 -4.48 -11.27 2.82
CA ASN A 233 -5.10 -11.06 1.51
C ASN A 233 -5.49 -12.39 0.87
N LEU A 234 -4.64 -13.43 1.01
CA LEU A 234 -4.99 -14.80 0.62
C LEU A 234 -6.20 -15.30 1.42
N GLY A 235 -6.21 -15.11 2.74
CA GLY A 235 -7.34 -15.48 3.59
C GLY A 235 -8.64 -14.81 3.12
N LEU A 236 -8.58 -13.53 2.71
CA LEU A 236 -9.74 -12.83 2.18
C LEU A 236 -10.25 -13.43 0.86
N ALA A 237 -9.37 -13.81 -0.07
CA ALA A 237 -9.74 -14.47 -1.31
C ALA A 237 -10.40 -15.83 -1.04
N LEU A 238 -9.79 -16.64 -0.17
CA LEU A 238 -10.31 -17.95 0.24
C LEU A 238 -11.68 -17.84 0.92
N GLU A 239 -11.87 -16.85 1.81
CA GLU A 239 -13.17 -16.58 2.43
C GLU A 239 -14.24 -16.24 1.37
N ARG A 240 -13.89 -15.38 0.40
CA ARG A 240 -14.82 -14.93 -0.65
C ARG A 240 -15.19 -16.05 -1.64
N THR A 241 -14.35 -17.06 -1.77
CA THR A 241 -14.59 -18.25 -2.59
C THR A 241 -15.15 -19.43 -1.80
N GLY A 242 -15.42 -19.25 -0.49
CA GLY A 242 -16.06 -20.24 0.37
C GLY A 242 -15.13 -21.28 0.98
N HIS A 243 -13.80 -21.16 0.82
CA HIS A 243 -12.79 -22.03 1.42
C HIS A 243 -12.48 -21.56 2.86
N ILE A 244 -13.46 -21.73 3.75
CA ILE A 244 -13.44 -21.13 5.09
C ILE A 244 -12.31 -21.69 5.96
N THR A 245 -12.07 -23.00 5.89
CA THR A 245 -10.99 -23.66 6.66
C THR A 245 -9.61 -23.14 6.25
N LEU A 246 -9.36 -22.96 4.95
CA LEU A 246 -8.09 -22.42 4.46
C LEU A 246 -7.97 -20.90 4.77
N ALA A 247 -9.07 -20.16 4.73
CA ALA A 247 -9.10 -18.76 5.10
C ALA A 247 -8.74 -18.57 6.59
N ASP A 248 -9.30 -19.40 7.47
CA ASP A 248 -8.97 -19.40 8.91
C ASP A 248 -7.47 -19.63 9.14
N GLN A 249 -6.89 -20.64 8.47
CA GLN A 249 -5.46 -20.92 8.54
C GLN A 249 -4.60 -19.74 8.07
N ALA A 250 -4.97 -19.10 6.97
CA ALA A 250 -4.23 -17.95 6.44
C ALA A 250 -4.31 -16.74 7.39
N TYR A 251 -5.46 -16.46 7.99
CA TYR A 251 -5.57 -15.37 8.97
C TYR A 251 -4.80 -15.68 10.26
N GLN A 252 -4.80 -16.93 10.73
CA GLN A 252 -3.98 -17.36 11.86
C GLN A 252 -2.49 -17.21 11.56
N ALA A 253 -2.04 -17.58 10.35
CA ALA A 253 -0.67 -17.38 9.91
C ALA A 253 -0.27 -15.89 9.93
N ALA A 254 -1.16 -14.98 9.47
CA ALA A 254 -0.92 -13.55 9.56
C ALA A 254 -0.69 -13.08 11.00
N LEU A 255 -1.49 -13.58 11.97
CA LEU A 255 -1.34 -13.25 13.39
C LEU A 255 -0.13 -13.93 14.06
N ALA A 256 0.29 -15.08 13.55
CA ALA A 256 1.51 -15.72 14.02
C ALA A 256 2.77 -14.93 13.65
N ILE A 257 2.75 -14.24 12.48
CA ILE A 257 3.82 -13.34 12.03
C ILE A 257 3.78 -12.02 12.81
N ASP A 258 2.58 -11.42 12.94
CA ASP A 258 2.35 -10.16 13.66
C ASP A 258 1.06 -10.28 14.49
N SER A 259 1.21 -10.52 15.80
CA SER A 259 0.08 -10.65 16.72
C SER A 259 -0.77 -9.38 16.87
N THR A 260 -0.26 -8.23 16.40
CA THR A 260 -0.94 -6.94 16.43
C THR A 260 -1.68 -6.62 15.12
N TYR A 261 -1.66 -7.53 14.13
CA TYR A 261 -2.27 -7.32 12.82
C TYR A 261 -3.80 -7.37 12.88
N ASP A 262 -4.43 -6.25 13.20
CA ASP A 262 -5.87 -6.13 13.48
C ASP A 262 -6.77 -6.63 12.34
N LYS A 263 -6.36 -6.48 11.08
CA LYS A 263 -7.17 -6.92 9.94
C LYS A 263 -7.46 -8.42 9.99
N ALA A 264 -6.44 -9.24 10.28
CA ALA A 264 -6.61 -10.68 10.39
C ALA A 264 -7.45 -11.04 11.61
N ARG A 265 -7.28 -10.35 12.75
CA ARG A 265 -8.10 -10.56 13.96
C ARG A 265 -9.58 -10.30 13.69
N VAL A 266 -9.92 -9.21 13.02
CA VAL A 266 -11.30 -8.87 12.62
C VAL A 266 -11.86 -9.93 11.67
N SER A 267 -11.04 -10.39 10.71
CA SER A 267 -11.46 -11.41 9.74
C SER A 267 -11.74 -12.77 10.42
N LEU A 268 -10.89 -13.22 11.35
CA LEU A 268 -11.14 -14.44 12.13
C LEU A 268 -12.44 -14.34 12.95
N THR A 269 -12.70 -13.19 13.57
CA THR A 269 -13.97 -12.98 14.30
C THR A 269 -15.16 -13.10 13.36
N ARG A 270 -15.08 -12.59 12.15
CA ARG A 270 -16.14 -12.69 11.13
C ARG A 270 -16.36 -14.13 10.65
N LEU A 271 -15.32 -14.95 10.58
CA LEU A 271 -15.42 -16.35 10.16
C LEU A 271 -16.08 -17.26 11.18
N GLN A 272 -16.22 -16.84 12.45
CA GLN A 272 -16.80 -17.69 13.49
C GLN A 272 -18.20 -18.17 13.11
N GLY A 273 -18.40 -19.48 13.15
CA GLY A 273 -19.68 -20.12 12.79
C GLY A 273 -19.90 -20.37 11.30
N HIS A 274 -18.92 -20.04 10.46
CA HIS A 274 -18.95 -20.41 9.04
C HIS A 274 -18.20 -21.72 8.82
N SER A 275 -18.57 -22.44 7.76
CA SER A 275 -17.93 -23.68 7.31
C SER A 275 -17.74 -23.66 5.80
N ASP A 276 -16.89 -24.55 5.28
CA ASP A 276 -16.65 -24.68 3.85
C ASP A 276 -17.95 -24.95 3.10
N GLN A 277 -18.05 -24.41 1.89
CA GLN A 277 -19.20 -24.70 1.03
C GLN A 277 -19.14 -26.15 0.56
N PRO A 278 -20.29 -26.87 0.49
CA PRO A 278 -20.35 -28.23 -0.04
C PRO A 278 -19.90 -28.28 -1.50
N GLY A 279 -19.07 -29.27 -1.85
CA GLY A 279 -18.67 -29.54 -3.23
C GLY A 279 -17.53 -28.69 -3.75
N LEU A 280 -16.83 -27.92 -2.88
CA LEU A 280 -15.58 -27.29 -3.26
C LEU A 280 -14.51 -28.35 -3.56
N ASP A 281 -13.75 -28.13 -4.63
CA ASP A 281 -12.58 -28.94 -4.92
C ASP A 281 -11.56 -28.81 -3.77
N SER A 282 -10.83 -29.92 -3.52
CA SER A 282 -9.77 -29.96 -2.49
C SER A 282 -8.51 -29.19 -2.95
N ALA A 283 -8.69 -27.97 -3.46
CA ALA A 283 -7.60 -27.12 -3.83
C ALA A 283 -6.75 -26.81 -2.59
N THR A 284 -5.44 -26.94 -2.72
CA THR A 284 -4.50 -26.50 -1.69
C THR A 284 -3.89 -25.17 -2.08
N VAL A 285 -3.44 -24.39 -1.09
CA VAL A 285 -2.70 -23.15 -1.36
C VAL A 285 -1.50 -23.44 -2.26
N ALA A 286 -0.83 -24.57 -2.07
CA ALA A 286 0.29 -25.00 -2.92
C ALA A 286 -0.13 -25.18 -4.39
N SER A 287 -1.19 -25.93 -4.65
CA SER A 287 -1.64 -26.17 -6.03
C SER A 287 -2.09 -24.90 -6.75
N LEU A 288 -2.73 -23.96 -6.04
CA LEU A 288 -3.12 -22.66 -6.60
C LEU A 288 -1.91 -21.82 -6.99
N GLY A 289 -0.90 -21.74 -6.11
CA GLY A 289 0.32 -20.99 -6.39
C GLY A 289 1.17 -21.61 -7.52
N ASP A 290 1.23 -22.94 -7.60
CA ASP A 290 1.97 -23.65 -8.66
C ASP A 290 1.29 -23.49 -10.03
N ALA A 291 -0.04 -23.54 -10.08
CA ALA A 291 -0.81 -23.25 -11.30
C ALA A 291 -0.51 -21.83 -11.81
N PHE A 292 -0.53 -20.84 -10.92
CA PHE A 292 -0.21 -19.46 -11.28
C PHE A 292 1.26 -19.28 -11.72
N ALA A 293 2.20 -20.01 -11.13
CA ALA A 293 3.59 -20.03 -11.62
C ALA A 293 3.68 -20.51 -13.06
N GLY A 294 2.86 -21.51 -13.44
CA GLY A 294 2.75 -21.97 -14.83
C GLY A 294 2.22 -20.90 -15.80
N GLU A 295 1.24 -20.11 -15.36
CA GLU A 295 0.74 -18.97 -16.15
C GLU A 295 1.85 -17.92 -16.41
N ILE A 296 2.63 -17.57 -15.39
CA ILE A 296 3.75 -16.64 -15.52
C ILE A 296 4.78 -17.14 -16.54
N GLU A 297 5.10 -18.42 -16.54
CA GLU A 297 6.02 -18.98 -17.56
C GLU A 297 5.44 -18.88 -18.96
N GLY A 298 4.14 -19.06 -19.15
CA GLY A 298 3.44 -18.79 -20.40
C GLY A 298 3.59 -17.33 -20.87
N TRP A 299 3.42 -16.37 -19.95
CA TRP A 299 3.60 -14.93 -20.29
C TRP A 299 5.05 -14.59 -20.66
N ARG A 300 6.02 -15.19 -19.96
CA ARG A 300 7.47 -15.04 -20.26
C ARG A 300 7.83 -15.59 -21.64
N ALA A 301 7.30 -16.75 -21.99
CA ALA A 301 7.52 -17.34 -23.30
C ALA A 301 6.96 -16.47 -24.43
N SER A 302 5.74 -15.96 -24.27
CA SER A 302 5.09 -15.05 -25.24
C SER A 302 5.86 -13.74 -25.40
N ARG A 303 6.39 -13.17 -24.31
CA ARG A 303 7.21 -11.96 -24.35
C ARG A 303 8.53 -12.17 -25.10
N LYS A 304 9.21 -13.32 -24.92
CA LYS A 304 10.45 -13.64 -25.64
C LYS A 304 10.23 -13.72 -27.14
N VAL A 305 9.14 -14.31 -27.59
CA VAL A 305 8.80 -14.38 -29.01
C VAL A 305 8.60 -12.98 -29.58
N ALA A 306 7.82 -12.13 -28.91
CA ALA A 306 7.55 -10.76 -29.37
C ALA A 306 8.83 -9.91 -29.48
N THR A 307 9.82 -10.12 -28.59
CA THR A 307 11.10 -9.38 -28.65
C THR A 307 12.03 -9.88 -29.74
N THR A 308 11.99 -11.16 -30.11
CA THR A 308 12.79 -11.72 -31.21
C THR A 308 12.24 -11.29 -32.57
N ASP A 309 10.92 -11.24 -32.75
CA ASP A 309 10.29 -10.79 -34.00
C ASP A 309 10.47 -9.28 -34.26
N SER A 310 10.76 -8.49 -33.20
CA SER A 310 10.98 -7.05 -33.27
C SER A 310 12.41 -6.65 -33.63
N GLN A 311 13.37 -7.57 -33.69
CA GLN A 311 14.72 -7.27 -34.19
C GLN A 311 14.70 -7.27 -35.73
N PRO A 312 14.97 -6.12 -36.39
CA PRO A 312 15.10 -6.12 -37.85
C PRO A 312 16.26 -7.06 -38.22
N ASP A 313 15.98 -7.97 -39.15
CA ASP A 313 16.99 -8.81 -39.79
C ASP A 313 18.24 -7.97 -40.08
N SER A 314 19.33 -8.31 -39.40
CA SER A 314 20.62 -7.73 -39.71
C SER A 314 20.90 -8.12 -41.17
N VAL A 315 20.61 -7.18 -42.08
CA VAL A 315 20.92 -7.28 -43.50
C VAL A 315 22.37 -7.71 -43.62
N LYS A 316 22.56 -8.98 -43.96
CA LYS A 316 23.84 -9.46 -44.49
C LYS A 316 24.11 -8.63 -45.75
N ARG A 317 24.99 -7.64 -45.63
CA ARG A 317 25.54 -6.97 -46.79
C ARG A 317 26.52 -7.93 -47.47
N PRO A 318 26.45 -8.04 -48.79
CA PRO A 318 27.31 -8.89 -49.58
C PRO A 318 28.78 -8.44 -49.52
#